data_0c2fac621dff3aca288f5b72e60923fb
#
_entry.id   0c2fac621dff3aca288f5b72e60923fb
#
_cell.length_a   1.000
_cell.length_b   1.000
_cell.length_c   1.000
_cell.angle_alpha   90.00
_cell.angle_beta   90.00
_cell.angle_gamma   90.00
#
_symmetry.space_group_name_H-M   'P 1'
#
loop_
_entity.id
_entity.type
_entity.pdbx_description
1 polymer ?
#
loop_
_entity_poly.entity_id
_entity_poly.type
_entity_poly.pdbx_seq_one_letter_code
_entity_poly.pdbx_strand_id
1 'polypeptide(L)'
;MEEKDWLKIFSAQNQIQKVMEMNRQTERFGLALTQEEAKLLVENRNLVLKEQQRVEFGEGILPKLIFAFCDSAYIDQENYAETIARLQEIFYTFKNETLDEITDDELLEFMREQYEEKCCGNTEYLEGTFLSDFAQMVRSGK
;
A
#
# COMPACT_ATOMS: atom_id res chain seq x y z
N MET A 1 -8.94 -26.95 15.88
CA MET A 1 -8.16 -26.04 15.03
C MET A 1 -6.69 -26.38 15.15
N GLU A 2 -6.00 -26.45 14.03
CA GLU A 2 -4.58 -26.71 14.04
C GLU A 2 -3.82 -25.48 14.54
N GLU A 3 -2.68 -25.73 15.16
CA GLU A 3 -1.81 -24.67 15.66
C GLU A 3 -1.46 -23.64 14.60
N LYS A 4 -1.22 -24.10 13.37
CA LYS A 4 -0.88 -23.27 12.24
C LYS A 4 -1.98 -22.26 11.90
N ASP A 5 -3.24 -22.67 11.96
CA ASP A 5 -4.38 -21.78 11.68
C ASP A 5 -4.54 -20.73 12.77
N TRP A 6 -4.29 -21.13 14.02
CA TRP A 6 -4.38 -20.21 15.15
C TRP A 6 -3.33 -19.10 15.03
N LEU A 7 -2.11 -19.45 14.61
CA LEU A 7 -1.04 -18.49 14.42
C LEU A 7 -1.37 -17.48 13.30
N LYS A 8 -2.00 -17.93 12.22
CA LYS A 8 -2.43 -17.04 11.13
C LYS A 8 -3.46 -16.02 11.62
N ILE A 9 -4.43 -16.47 12.41
CA ILE A 9 -5.47 -15.59 12.94
C ILE A 9 -4.85 -14.55 13.86
N PHE A 10 -3.96 -14.98 14.74
CA PHE A 10 -3.28 -14.08 15.68
C PHE A 10 -2.46 -13.03 14.94
N SER A 11 -1.72 -13.45 13.92
CA SER A 11 -0.90 -12.54 13.12
C SER A 11 -1.75 -11.51 12.39
N ALA A 12 -2.87 -11.92 11.81
CA ALA A 12 -3.77 -11.00 11.11
C ALA A 12 -4.35 -9.95 12.06
N GLN A 13 -4.77 -10.38 13.26
CA GLN A 13 -5.31 -9.44 14.25
C GLN A 13 -4.25 -8.44 14.71
N ASN A 14 -3.03 -8.89 14.86
CA ASN A 14 -1.92 -8.02 15.24
C ASN A 14 -1.64 -6.98 14.15
N GLN A 15 -1.70 -7.37 12.89
CA GLN A 15 -1.53 -6.47 11.75
C GLN A 15 -2.66 -5.44 11.70
N ILE A 16 -3.90 -5.87 11.92
CA ILE A 16 -5.05 -4.97 11.96
C ILE A 16 -4.87 -3.93 13.06
N GLN A 17 -4.42 -4.36 14.23
CA GLN A 17 -4.20 -3.45 15.35
C GLN A 17 -3.13 -2.40 15.02
N LYS A 18 -2.05 -2.80 14.37
CA LYS A 18 -1.00 -1.87 13.99
C LYS A 18 -1.49 -0.85 12.96
N VAL A 19 -2.32 -1.28 12.02
CA VAL A 19 -2.93 -0.36 11.05
C VAL A 19 -3.84 0.63 11.77
N MET A 20 -4.64 0.15 12.73
CA MET A 20 -5.52 1.02 13.51
C MET A 20 -4.74 2.06 14.31
N GLU A 21 -3.56 1.70 14.79
CA GLU A 21 -2.72 2.63 15.54
C GLU A 21 -2.28 3.82 14.70
N MET A 22 -2.24 3.69 13.38
CA MET A 22 -1.91 4.78 12.48
C MET A 22 -2.94 5.92 12.55
N ASN A 23 -4.15 5.64 13.01
CA ASN A 23 -5.18 6.67 13.16
C ASN A 23 -4.70 7.84 14.02
N ARG A 24 -3.82 7.58 14.98
CA ARG A 24 -3.27 8.64 15.85
C ARG A 24 -2.54 9.70 15.03
N GLN A 25 -1.91 9.30 13.95
CA GLN A 25 -1.15 10.20 13.10
C GLN A 25 -2.00 10.79 11.99
N THR A 26 -2.98 10.04 11.49
CA THR A 26 -3.77 10.46 10.34
C THR A 26 -4.98 11.31 10.72
N GLU A 27 -5.42 11.27 11.98
CA GLU A 27 -6.57 12.05 12.45
C GLU A 27 -6.42 13.55 12.21
N ARG A 28 -5.21 14.07 12.29
CA ARG A 28 -4.97 15.50 12.06
C ARG A 28 -5.25 15.91 10.62
N PHE A 29 -5.29 14.93 9.71
CA PHE A 29 -5.64 15.16 8.31
C PHE A 29 -7.09 14.79 8.01
N GLY A 30 -7.86 14.46 9.05
CA GLY A 30 -9.26 14.08 8.91
C GLY A 30 -9.46 12.64 8.47
N LEU A 31 -8.45 11.79 8.62
CA LEU A 31 -8.49 10.41 8.17
C LEU A 31 -8.43 9.45 9.35
N ALA A 32 -9.35 8.49 9.37
CA ALA A 32 -9.34 7.42 10.36
C ALA A 32 -9.97 6.18 9.73
N LEU A 33 -9.38 5.02 10.00
CA LEU A 33 -9.91 3.75 9.54
C LEU A 33 -10.76 3.12 10.64
N THR A 34 -11.89 2.54 10.25
CA THR A 34 -12.63 1.67 11.14
C THR A 34 -11.92 0.33 11.23
N GLN A 35 -12.30 -0.47 12.23
CA GLN A 35 -11.71 -1.80 12.37
C GLN A 35 -11.98 -2.66 11.13
N GLU A 36 -13.19 -2.55 10.57
CA GLU A 36 -13.53 -3.29 9.35
C GLU A 36 -12.71 -2.85 8.17
N GLU A 37 -12.49 -1.54 8.02
CA GLU A 37 -11.66 -1.03 6.94
C GLU A 37 -10.21 -1.50 7.09
N ALA A 38 -9.67 -1.46 8.30
CA ALA A 38 -8.32 -1.95 8.56
C ALA A 38 -8.21 -3.45 8.24
N LYS A 39 -9.23 -4.22 8.62
CA LYS A 39 -9.29 -5.64 8.31
C LYS A 39 -9.27 -5.89 6.80
N LEU A 40 -10.08 -5.13 6.06
CA LEU A 40 -10.14 -5.27 4.61
C LEU A 40 -8.80 -4.92 3.97
N LEU A 41 -8.09 -3.91 4.48
CA LEU A 41 -6.78 -3.56 3.98
C LEU A 41 -5.76 -4.67 4.21
N VAL A 42 -5.78 -5.29 5.39
CA VAL A 42 -4.87 -6.40 5.69
C VAL A 42 -5.20 -7.60 4.81
N GLU A 43 -6.48 -7.91 4.61
CA GLU A 43 -6.90 -9.00 3.73
C GLU A 43 -6.48 -8.72 2.29
N ASN A 44 -6.66 -7.49 1.83
CA ASN A 44 -6.21 -7.07 0.49
C ASN A 44 -4.70 -7.24 0.35
N ARG A 45 -3.94 -6.85 1.35
CA ARG A 45 -2.50 -7.06 1.37
C ARG A 45 -2.15 -8.52 1.18
N ASN A 46 -2.78 -9.39 1.95
CA ASN A 46 -2.48 -10.82 1.90
C ASN A 46 -2.84 -11.41 0.54
N LEU A 47 -3.95 -10.97 -0.05
CA LEU A 47 -4.37 -11.43 -1.37
C LEU A 47 -3.38 -10.96 -2.46
N VAL A 48 -2.99 -9.70 -2.41
CA VAL A 48 -2.04 -9.14 -3.38
C VAL A 48 -0.69 -9.84 -3.30
N LEU A 49 -0.20 -10.09 -2.08
CA LEU A 49 1.06 -10.81 -1.91
C LEU A 49 0.98 -12.21 -2.52
N LYS A 50 -0.13 -12.89 -2.32
CA LYS A 50 -0.34 -14.21 -2.90
C LYS A 50 -0.36 -14.16 -4.42
N GLU A 51 -1.08 -13.21 -4.98
CA GLU A 51 -1.17 -13.05 -6.44
C GLU A 51 0.18 -12.69 -7.06
N GLN A 52 0.97 -11.90 -6.36
CA GLN A 52 2.29 -11.47 -6.82
C GLN A 52 3.39 -12.46 -6.44
N GLN A 53 3.03 -13.56 -5.76
CA GLN A 53 3.96 -14.60 -5.34
C GLN A 53 5.07 -14.04 -4.43
N ARG A 54 4.67 -13.16 -3.51
CA ARG A 54 5.59 -12.54 -2.56
C ARG A 54 5.26 -12.99 -1.14
N VAL A 55 6.28 -12.94 -0.29
CA VAL A 55 6.13 -13.20 1.13
C VAL A 55 6.69 -11.99 1.89
N GLU A 56 5.90 -11.43 2.78
CA GLU A 56 6.33 -10.37 3.69
C GLU A 56 5.83 -10.65 5.08
N PHE A 57 6.67 -10.36 6.06
CA PHE A 57 6.33 -10.57 7.46
C PHE A 57 5.85 -9.27 8.09
N GLY A 58 5.09 -9.41 9.18
CA GLY A 58 4.56 -8.26 9.90
C GLY A 58 3.52 -7.51 9.09
N GLU A 59 3.45 -6.20 9.28
CA GLU A 59 2.49 -5.33 8.59
C GLU A 59 2.92 -4.96 7.18
N GLY A 60 4.15 -5.30 6.80
CA GLY A 60 4.65 -5.04 5.46
C GLY A 60 4.69 -3.56 5.12
N ILE A 61 4.27 -3.21 3.90
CA ILE A 61 4.33 -1.84 3.40
C ILE A 61 3.18 -0.95 3.89
N LEU A 62 2.11 -1.56 4.43
CA LEU A 62 0.88 -0.83 4.69
C LEU A 62 1.04 0.40 5.60
N PRO A 63 1.73 0.31 6.76
CA PRO A 63 1.94 1.51 7.57
C PRO A 63 2.76 2.59 6.87
N LYS A 64 3.78 2.21 6.12
CA LYS A 64 4.60 3.18 5.37
C LYS A 64 3.78 3.84 4.27
N LEU A 65 2.93 3.08 3.61
CA LEU A 65 2.07 3.58 2.55
C LEU A 65 1.08 4.62 3.11
N ILE A 66 0.44 4.29 4.22
CA ILE A 66 -0.48 5.21 4.90
C ILE A 66 0.26 6.49 5.26
N PHE A 67 1.41 6.38 5.88
CA PHE A 67 2.21 7.54 6.28
C PHE A 67 2.59 8.41 5.10
N ALA A 68 2.96 7.78 3.97
CA ALA A 68 3.41 8.50 2.78
C ALA A 68 2.29 9.26 2.08
N PHE A 69 1.03 8.84 2.24
CA PHE A 69 -0.09 9.41 1.48
C PHE A 69 -1.14 10.14 2.32
N CYS A 70 -1.05 10.07 3.65
CA CYS A 70 -2.14 10.57 4.51
C CYS A 70 -2.33 12.09 4.44
N ASP A 71 -1.34 12.84 4.01
CA ASP A 71 -1.45 14.29 3.89
C ASP A 71 -1.79 14.77 2.48
N SER A 72 -2.16 13.86 1.59
CA SER A 72 -2.51 14.20 0.21
C SER A 72 -3.85 14.92 0.15
N ALA A 73 -3.91 15.98 -0.66
CA ALA A 73 -5.15 16.70 -0.89
C ALA A 73 -6.18 15.90 -1.70
N TYR A 74 -5.75 14.82 -2.34
CA TYR A 74 -6.63 13.96 -3.15
C TYR A 74 -7.25 12.82 -2.35
N ILE A 75 -6.88 12.68 -1.08
CA ILE A 75 -7.41 11.63 -0.21
C ILE A 75 -8.25 12.26 0.88
N ASP A 76 -9.51 11.82 0.99
CA ASP A 76 -10.42 12.25 2.04
C ASP A 76 -10.97 11.02 2.77
N GLN A 77 -11.76 11.26 3.82
CA GLN A 77 -12.28 10.17 4.63
C GLN A 77 -13.13 9.19 3.81
N GLU A 78 -13.84 9.68 2.79
CA GLU A 78 -14.72 8.83 1.99
C GLU A 78 -13.94 7.88 1.09
N ASN A 79 -12.83 8.33 0.52
CA ASN A 79 -12.06 7.50 -0.41
C ASN A 79 -10.81 6.88 0.23
N TYR A 80 -10.57 7.12 1.51
CA TYR A 80 -9.31 6.77 2.16
C TYR A 80 -8.99 5.28 2.06
N ALA A 81 -9.86 4.41 2.56
CA ALA A 81 -9.61 2.97 2.57
C ALA A 81 -9.43 2.42 1.16
N GLU A 82 -10.31 2.82 0.25
CA GLU A 82 -10.26 2.36 -1.14
C GLU A 82 -8.98 2.78 -1.83
N THR A 83 -8.59 4.04 -1.64
CA THR A 83 -7.36 4.57 -2.26
C THR A 83 -6.13 3.88 -1.73
N ILE A 84 -6.04 3.66 -0.43
CA ILE A 84 -4.90 2.95 0.16
C ILE A 84 -4.82 1.52 -0.36
N ALA A 85 -5.96 0.83 -0.47
CA ALA A 85 -5.99 -0.53 -1.03
C ALA A 85 -5.45 -0.54 -2.46
N ARG A 86 -5.88 0.42 -3.27
CA ARG A 86 -5.42 0.51 -4.66
C ARG A 86 -3.93 0.82 -4.76
N LEU A 87 -3.46 1.74 -3.94
CA LEU A 87 -2.03 2.08 -3.91
C LEU A 87 -1.18 0.90 -3.47
N GLN A 88 -1.70 0.08 -2.55
CA GLN A 88 -1.01 -1.14 -2.12
C GLN A 88 -0.84 -2.13 -3.28
N GLU A 89 -1.89 -2.33 -4.06
CA GLU A 89 -1.83 -3.19 -5.23
C GLU A 89 -0.81 -2.69 -6.24
N ILE A 90 -0.83 -1.39 -6.50
CA ILE A 90 0.11 -0.75 -7.43
C ILE A 90 1.54 -0.92 -6.94
N PHE A 91 1.77 -0.71 -5.65
CA PHE A 91 3.11 -0.84 -5.06
C PHE A 91 3.70 -2.23 -5.34
N TYR A 92 2.97 -3.28 -5.02
CA TYR A 92 3.50 -4.63 -5.19
C TYR A 92 3.64 -5.03 -6.65
N THR A 93 2.74 -4.57 -7.51
CA THR A 93 2.86 -4.80 -8.94
C THR A 93 4.18 -4.26 -9.47
N PHE A 94 4.51 -3.02 -9.12
CA PHE A 94 5.72 -2.39 -9.64
C PHE A 94 6.98 -2.79 -8.89
N LYS A 95 6.86 -3.23 -7.66
CA LYS A 95 7.97 -3.85 -6.95
C LYS A 95 8.44 -5.09 -7.72
N ASN A 96 7.50 -5.92 -8.17
CA ASN A 96 7.81 -7.08 -8.99
C ASN A 96 8.31 -6.70 -10.38
N GLU A 97 7.67 -5.72 -11.02
CA GLU A 97 8.08 -5.32 -12.37
C GLU A 97 9.46 -4.71 -12.43
N THR A 98 9.91 -4.08 -11.34
CA THR A 98 11.27 -3.56 -11.24
C THR A 98 12.24 -4.63 -10.76
N LEU A 99 11.79 -5.87 -10.59
CA LEU A 99 12.62 -7.01 -10.15
C LEU A 99 13.29 -6.73 -8.79
N ASP A 100 12.60 -6.01 -7.93
CA ASP A 100 13.10 -5.61 -6.61
C ASP A 100 14.39 -4.79 -6.64
N GLU A 101 14.69 -4.15 -7.77
CA GLU A 101 15.89 -3.32 -7.91
C GLU A 101 15.76 -1.95 -7.26
N ILE A 102 14.54 -1.54 -6.93
CA ILE A 102 14.28 -0.26 -6.27
C ILE A 102 13.82 -0.53 -4.84
N THR A 103 14.29 0.28 -3.89
CA THR A 103 13.88 0.11 -2.50
C THR A 103 12.43 0.49 -2.30
N ASP A 104 11.84 0.01 -1.20
CA ASP A 104 10.45 0.36 -0.86
C ASP A 104 10.28 1.87 -0.73
N ASP A 105 11.20 2.52 -0.04
CA ASP A 105 11.12 3.97 0.19
C ASP A 105 11.26 4.75 -1.10
N GLU A 106 12.15 4.34 -1.99
CA GLU A 106 12.30 4.99 -3.29
C GLU A 106 11.04 4.85 -4.14
N LEU A 107 10.44 3.67 -4.14
CA LEU A 107 9.21 3.45 -4.90
C LEU A 107 8.05 4.27 -4.32
N LEU A 108 7.91 4.32 -3.00
CA LEU A 108 6.87 5.12 -2.37
C LEU A 108 7.03 6.60 -2.67
N GLU A 109 8.25 7.10 -2.61
CA GLU A 109 8.54 8.50 -2.91
C GLU A 109 8.18 8.82 -4.35
N PHE A 110 8.56 7.97 -5.29
CA PHE A 110 8.24 8.16 -6.70
C PHE A 110 6.74 8.11 -6.92
N MET A 111 6.04 7.14 -6.34
CA MET A 111 4.59 7.03 -6.45
C MET A 111 3.90 8.28 -5.93
N ARG A 112 4.32 8.77 -4.76
CA ARG A 112 3.71 9.97 -4.17
C ARG A 112 3.91 11.18 -5.07
N GLU A 113 5.10 11.36 -5.60
CA GLU A 113 5.42 12.48 -6.48
C GLU A 113 4.54 12.46 -7.73
N GLN A 114 4.46 11.30 -8.38
CA GLN A 114 3.64 11.17 -9.58
C GLN A 114 2.14 11.31 -9.29
N TYR A 115 1.71 10.75 -8.17
CA TYR A 115 0.32 10.81 -7.73
C TYR A 115 -0.14 12.25 -7.56
N GLU A 116 0.69 13.09 -6.94
CA GLU A 116 0.36 14.49 -6.69
C GLU A 116 0.52 15.37 -7.92
N GLU A 117 1.65 15.24 -8.62
CA GLU A 117 2.04 16.21 -9.64
C GLU A 117 1.51 15.89 -11.04
N LYS A 118 1.47 14.60 -11.39
CA LYS A 118 1.12 14.21 -12.76
C LYS A 118 -0.25 13.57 -12.86
N CYS A 119 -0.63 12.79 -11.88
CA CYS A 119 -1.87 12.01 -11.93
C CYS A 119 -3.03 12.70 -11.23
N CYS A 120 -2.75 13.71 -10.43
CA CYS A 120 -3.77 14.46 -9.68
C CYS A 120 -4.74 13.55 -8.94
N GLY A 121 -4.17 12.52 -8.26
CA GLY A 121 -4.93 11.58 -7.46
C GLY A 121 -5.57 10.43 -8.22
N ASN A 122 -5.30 10.31 -9.52
CA ASN A 122 -5.85 9.22 -10.34
C ASN A 122 -4.93 8.01 -10.32
N THR A 123 -5.35 6.94 -9.62
CA THR A 123 -4.51 5.76 -9.47
C THR A 123 -4.39 4.94 -10.75
N GLU A 124 -5.41 4.95 -11.60
CA GLU A 124 -5.33 4.23 -12.87
C GLU A 124 -4.30 4.86 -13.80
N TYR A 125 -4.24 6.18 -13.82
CA TYR A 125 -3.28 6.91 -14.62
C TYR A 125 -1.86 6.69 -14.09
N LEU A 126 -1.72 6.66 -12.77
CA LEU A 126 -0.45 6.37 -12.12
C LEU A 126 0.10 5.02 -12.56
N GLU A 127 -0.74 3.97 -12.49
CA GLU A 127 -0.33 2.63 -12.87
C GLU A 127 -0.07 2.51 -14.38
N GLY A 128 -0.98 3.04 -15.17
CA GLY A 128 -1.00 2.79 -16.60
C GLY A 128 -0.01 3.59 -17.42
N THR A 129 0.50 4.70 -16.88
CA THR A 129 1.35 5.59 -17.66
C THR A 129 2.71 5.77 -17.03
N PHE A 130 2.76 6.37 -15.85
CA PHE A 130 4.03 6.82 -15.29
C PHE A 130 4.82 5.68 -14.65
N LEU A 131 4.17 4.79 -13.92
CA LEU A 131 4.87 3.69 -13.28
C LEU A 131 5.29 2.61 -14.27
N SER A 132 4.48 2.37 -15.31
CA SER A 132 4.86 1.42 -16.35
C SER A 132 6.13 1.83 -17.06
N ASP A 133 6.24 3.10 -17.42
CA ASP A 133 7.45 3.62 -18.07
C ASP A 133 8.65 3.56 -17.13
N PHE A 134 8.44 3.89 -15.86
CA PHE A 134 9.49 3.83 -14.86
C PHE A 134 9.99 2.39 -14.65
N ALA A 135 9.07 1.44 -14.55
CA ALA A 135 9.43 0.03 -14.37
C ALA A 135 10.24 -0.49 -15.55
N GLN A 136 9.83 -0.13 -16.76
CA GLN A 136 10.56 -0.53 -17.97
C GLN A 136 11.97 0.04 -17.98
N MET A 137 12.12 1.30 -17.58
CA MET A 137 13.41 1.94 -17.51
C MET A 137 14.33 1.26 -16.49
N VAL A 138 13.81 0.92 -15.33
CA VAL A 138 14.58 0.23 -14.29
C VAL A 138 15.02 -1.15 -14.78
N ARG A 139 14.11 -1.94 -15.40
CA ARG A 139 14.45 -3.26 -15.90
C ARG A 139 15.50 -3.24 -16.99
N SER A 140 15.52 -2.19 -17.79
CA SER A 140 16.51 -2.07 -18.86
C SER A 140 17.87 -1.58 -18.38
N GLY A 141 18.00 -1.31 -17.07
CA GLY A 141 19.26 -0.89 -16.47
C GLY A 141 19.63 0.56 -16.71
N LYS A 142 18.63 1.39 -16.97
CA LYS A 142 18.87 2.80 -17.30
C LYS A 142 18.48 3.73 -16.18
#